data_fd79002e08adb3a81d0df080e35be5af
#
_entry.id   fd79002e08adb3a81d0df080e35be5af
#
_cell.length_a   1.000
_cell.length_b   1.000
_cell.length_c   1.000
_cell.angle_alpha   90.00
_cell.angle_beta   90.00
_cell.angle_gamma   90.00
#
_symmetry.space_group_name_H-M   'P 1'
#
loop_
_entity.id
_entity.type
_entity.pdbx_description
1 polymer ?
#
loop_
_entity_poly.entity_id
_entity_poly.type
_entity_poly.pdbx_seq_one_letter_code
_entity_poly.pdbx_strand_id
1 'polypeptide(L)'
;MKLFIINLFTIFTFFSLGPFHLFSQGSSSILSGQDTARRPIITAVPFLLISPDSRSSAMGETGVATSPDINSAHWNNAKLSFLEKDYGFSVSYVPWLGNIVDDMSISYLSGFYKLDDIQSFGLNLKYFDLGEIQLTDNQGLSLGIENPKELSTSITYSRRLTENIGIGSSFRYIWSNLSGSISGYSDAKSGSSFSVDIGFYYKNDITINGKDATISFGSHISNIGGKITYGSVSNLDFIPINFRVGSSLKTYLDQYNSLTFALDSVSYTHLRAHET
;
A
#
# COMPACT_ATOMS: atom_id res chain seq x y z
N MET A 1 -35.38 -15.70 -11.41
CA MET A 1 -34.03 -15.49 -11.92
C MET A 1 -33.82 -14.14 -12.62
N LYS A 2 -34.64 -13.73 -13.59
CA LYS A 2 -34.57 -12.38 -14.20
C LYS A 2 -34.78 -11.23 -13.20
N LEU A 3 -35.61 -11.39 -12.20
CA LEU A 3 -35.88 -10.37 -11.17
C LEU A 3 -34.67 -10.11 -10.25
N PHE A 4 -33.85 -11.13 -9.98
CA PHE A 4 -32.67 -11.00 -9.11
C PHE A 4 -31.53 -10.23 -9.77
N ILE A 5 -31.36 -10.40 -11.08
CA ILE A 5 -30.35 -9.69 -11.88
C ILE A 5 -30.74 -8.21 -12.03
N ILE A 6 -32.04 -7.93 -12.23
CA ILE A 6 -32.54 -6.55 -12.31
C ILE A 6 -32.36 -5.85 -10.97
N ASN A 7 -32.61 -6.54 -9.84
CA ASN A 7 -32.37 -5.96 -8.51
C ASN A 7 -30.89 -5.73 -8.20
N LEU A 8 -30.00 -6.60 -8.65
CA LEU A 8 -28.56 -6.41 -8.46
C LEU A 8 -28.02 -5.24 -9.30
N PHE A 9 -28.52 -5.11 -10.53
CA PHE A 9 -28.16 -3.98 -11.40
C PHE A 9 -28.76 -2.66 -10.90
N THR A 10 -29.97 -2.68 -10.33
CA THR A 10 -30.62 -1.50 -9.74
C THR A 10 -29.94 -1.07 -8.44
N ILE A 11 -29.45 -2.01 -7.63
CA ILE A 11 -28.64 -1.68 -6.43
C ILE A 11 -27.31 -1.07 -6.85
N PHE A 12 -26.66 -1.58 -7.90
CA PHE A 12 -25.41 -1.03 -8.39
C PHE A 12 -25.59 0.37 -9.01
N THR A 13 -26.68 0.62 -9.73
CA THR A 13 -27.02 1.94 -10.28
C THR A 13 -27.49 2.93 -9.20
N PHE A 14 -28.16 2.47 -8.15
CA PHE A 14 -28.55 3.34 -7.03
C PHE A 14 -27.36 3.76 -6.17
N PHE A 15 -26.33 2.90 -6.06
CA PHE A 15 -25.08 3.26 -5.37
C PHE A 15 -24.21 4.22 -6.20
N SER A 16 -24.35 4.23 -7.54
CA SER A 16 -23.64 5.14 -8.43
C SER A 16 -24.37 6.48 -8.67
N LEU A 17 -25.68 6.56 -8.37
CA LEU A 17 -26.51 7.75 -8.57
C LEU A 17 -26.94 8.45 -7.26
N GLY A 18 -26.48 7.96 -6.12
CA GLY A 18 -26.57 8.76 -4.91
C GLY A 18 -25.87 10.09 -5.16
N PRO A 19 -26.37 11.24 -4.67
CA PRO A 19 -25.62 12.48 -4.74
C PRO A 19 -24.39 12.30 -3.85
N PHE A 20 -23.33 11.75 -4.42
CA PHE A 20 -22.01 12.05 -3.92
C PHE A 20 -21.89 13.56 -4.09
N HIS A 21 -22.24 14.28 -3.04
CA HIS A 21 -21.75 15.62 -2.89
C HIS A 21 -20.22 15.46 -2.86
N LEU A 22 -19.63 15.48 -4.05
CA LEU A 22 -18.26 15.91 -4.19
C LEU A 22 -18.28 17.30 -3.57
N PHE A 23 -17.93 17.37 -2.28
CA PHE A 23 -17.50 18.61 -1.70
C PHE A 23 -16.22 18.97 -2.46
N SER A 24 -16.40 19.55 -3.64
CA SER A 24 -15.41 20.40 -4.24
C SER A 24 -15.08 21.40 -3.15
N GLN A 25 -13.91 21.24 -2.57
CA GLN A 25 -13.40 22.18 -1.59
C GLN A 25 -13.47 23.53 -2.26
N GLY A 26 -14.40 24.40 -1.77
CA GLY A 26 -14.57 25.72 -2.29
C GLY A 26 -13.20 26.39 -2.37
N SER A 27 -12.80 26.77 -3.55
CA SER A 27 -11.60 27.56 -3.79
C SER A 27 -11.78 28.89 -3.07
N SER A 28 -11.28 28.99 -1.85
CA SER A 28 -10.95 30.29 -1.30
C SER A 28 -9.81 30.80 -2.17
N SER A 29 -10.06 31.89 -2.85
CA SER A 29 -9.15 32.60 -3.76
C SER A 29 -7.97 33.23 -3.01
N ILE A 30 -7.12 32.42 -2.43
CA ILE A 30 -5.81 32.86 -1.96
C ILE A 30 -4.81 32.26 -2.95
N LEU A 31 -4.30 33.11 -3.82
CA LEU A 31 -3.27 32.82 -4.84
C LEU A 31 -1.93 32.30 -4.27
N SER A 32 -1.84 32.04 -3.01
CA SER A 32 -0.66 31.47 -2.34
C SER A 32 -0.84 30.04 -1.84
N GLY A 33 -1.91 29.33 -2.24
CA GLY A 33 -2.01 27.86 -2.05
C GLY A 33 -1.89 27.32 -0.64
N GLN A 34 -1.82 28.15 0.38
CA GLN A 34 -1.69 27.73 1.77
C GLN A 34 -2.86 28.26 2.60
N ASP A 35 -3.89 27.43 2.68
CA ASP A 35 -4.84 27.55 3.79
C ASP A 35 -4.08 27.20 5.07
N THR A 36 -3.67 28.20 5.83
CA THR A 36 -2.95 28.04 7.10
C THR A 36 -3.80 27.32 8.16
N ALA A 37 -5.11 27.18 7.94
CA ALA A 37 -6.01 26.40 8.78
C ALA A 37 -5.99 24.89 8.44
N ARG A 38 -5.46 24.49 7.29
CA ARG A 38 -5.29 23.12 6.85
C ARG A 38 -3.82 22.86 6.57
N ARG A 39 -3.04 22.64 7.61
CA ARG A 39 -1.69 22.13 7.44
C ARG A 39 -1.80 20.67 6.99
N PRO A 40 -1.44 20.30 5.74
CA PRO A 40 -1.32 18.91 5.40
C PRO A 40 -0.25 18.31 6.31
N ILE A 41 -0.58 17.22 6.99
CA ILE A 41 0.44 16.48 7.74
C ILE A 41 1.34 15.84 6.68
N ILE A 42 2.55 16.32 6.60
CA ILE A 42 3.60 15.68 5.79
C ILE A 42 4.02 14.44 6.57
N THR A 43 3.81 13.27 5.99
CA THR A 43 4.29 12.01 6.56
C THR A 43 5.69 11.74 6.05
N ALA A 44 6.55 11.21 6.92
CA ALA A 44 7.82 10.64 6.51
C ALA A 44 7.60 9.31 5.75
N VAL A 45 8.64 8.84 5.08
CA VAL A 45 8.72 7.52 4.41
C VAL A 45 7.53 7.19 3.48
N PRO A 46 7.15 8.11 2.56
CA PRO A 46 6.01 7.90 1.67
C PRO A 46 6.20 6.72 0.70
N PHE A 47 7.44 6.23 0.53
CA PHE A 47 7.75 5.07 -0.30
C PHE A 47 7.00 3.82 0.14
N LEU A 48 6.56 3.73 1.39
CA LEU A 48 5.75 2.62 1.90
C LEU A 48 4.43 2.47 1.15
N LEU A 49 3.87 3.57 0.65
CA LEU A 49 2.60 3.60 -0.07
C LEU A 49 2.72 3.26 -1.57
N ILE A 50 3.92 3.34 -2.14
CA ILE A 50 4.12 3.09 -3.57
C ILE A 50 3.86 1.61 -3.86
N SER A 51 3.10 1.32 -4.91
CA SER A 51 2.81 -0.03 -5.38
C SER A 51 4.09 -0.77 -5.81
N PRO A 52 4.40 -1.94 -5.25
CA PRO A 52 5.64 -2.63 -5.55
C PRO A 52 5.54 -3.63 -6.71
N ASP A 53 4.34 -4.00 -7.15
CA ASP A 53 4.13 -5.04 -8.15
C ASP A 53 3.35 -4.54 -9.36
N SER A 54 3.70 -5.06 -10.52
CA SER A 54 3.13 -4.65 -11.81
C SER A 54 1.65 -5.03 -11.97
N ARG A 55 1.22 -6.15 -11.37
CA ARG A 55 -0.16 -6.62 -11.49
C ARG A 55 -1.14 -5.62 -10.85
N SER A 56 -0.95 -5.30 -9.59
CA SER A 56 -1.84 -4.39 -8.87
C SER A 56 -1.68 -2.95 -9.35
N SER A 57 -0.47 -2.53 -9.74
CA SER A 57 -0.23 -1.22 -10.37
C SER A 57 -1.02 -1.07 -11.65
N ALA A 58 -1.03 -2.08 -12.53
CA ALA A 58 -1.78 -2.07 -13.77
C ALA A 58 -3.31 -2.07 -13.58
N MET A 59 -3.78 -2.57 -12.42
CA MET A 59 -5.20 -2.56 -12.03
C MET A 59 -5.61 -1.29 -11.25
N GLY A 60 -4.80 -0.22 -11.30
CA GLY A 60 -5.08 1.02 -10.57
C GLY A 60 -4.87 0.89 -9.08
N GLU A 61 -3.82 0.16 -8.65
CA GLU A 61 -3.46 -0.10 -7.25
C GLU A 61 -4.54 -0.85 -6.45
N THR A 62 -5.34 -1.64 -7.14
CA THR A 62 -6.38 -2.46 -6.53
C THR A 62 -5.79 -3.81 -6.13
N GLY A 63 -5.87 -4.16 -4.87
CA GLY A 63 -5.21 -5.37 -4.37
C GLY A 63 -5.77 -5.97 -3.09
N VAL A 64 -6.59 -5.22 -2.33
CA VAL A 64 -7.00 -5.65 -0.98
C VAL A 64 -7.93 -6.87 -0.99
N ALA A 65 -8.76 -7.00 -2.02
CA ALA A 65 -9.73 -8.10 -2.16
C ALA A 65 -9.49 -9.00 -3.38
N THR A 66 -8.52 -8.69 -4.24
CA THR A 66 -8.18 -9.51 -5.41
C THR A 66 -7.73 -10.92 -5.03
N SER A 67 -7.71 -11.85 -6.00
CA SER A 67 -7.23 -13.22 -5.76
C SER A 67 -5.85 -13.24 -5.11
N PRO A 68 -5.61 -14.15 -4.14
CA PRO A 68 -4.31 -14.28 -3.47
C PRO A 68 -3.16 -14.51 -4.45
N ASP A 69 -2.03 -13.87 -4.19
CA ASP A 69 -0.77 -14.05 -4.91
C ASP A 69 0.44 -13.81 -3.98
N ILE A 70 1.65 -13.96 -4.51
CA ILE A 70 2.90 -13.83 -3.75
C ILE A 70 3.05 -12.41 -3.16
N ASN A 71 2.56 -11.38 -3.85
CA ASN A 71 2.66 -9.99 -3.45
C ASN A 71 1.53 -9.55 -2.49
N SER A 72 0.65 -10.48 -2.13
CA SER A 72 -0.52 -10.23 -1.28
C SER A 72 -0.17 -9.63 0.09
N ALA A 73 1.00 -9.91 0.64
CA ALA A 73 1.42 -9.37 1.94
C ALA A 73 1.53 -7.84 1.95
N HIS A 74 1.75 -7.18 0.80
CA HIS A 74 1.74 -5.72 0.69
C HIS A 74 0.31 -5.16 0.69
N TRP A 75 -0.62 -5.84 0.01
CA TRP A 75 -1.97 -5.36 -0.22
C TRP A 75 -2.97 -5.77 0.87
N ASN A 76 -2.86 -7.02 1.31
CA ASN A 76 -3.66 -7.60 2.39
C ASN A 76 -2.98 -8.90 2.85
N ASN A 77 -2.34 -8.84 3.98
CA ASN A 77 -1.56 -9.93 4.54
C ASN A 77 -2.40 -11.18 4.90
N ALA A 78 -3.71 -11.03 5.11
CA ALA A 78 -4.62 -12.15 5.36
C ALA A 78 -4.77 -13.12 4.17
N LYS A 79 -4.48 -12.65 2.95
CA LYS A 79 -4.61 -13.44 1.72
C LYS A 79 -3.57 -14.57 1.62
N LEU A 80 -2.42 -14.45 2.31
CA LEU A 80 -1.35 -15.45 2.21
C LEU A 80 -1.79 -16.85 2.65
N SER A 81 -2.72 -16.97 3.60
CA SER A 81 -3.25 -18.25 4.05
C SER A 81 -4.15 -18.97 3.04
N PHE A 82 -4.51 -18.30 1.94
CA PHE A 82 -5.32 -18.86 0.85
C PHE A 82 -4.50 -19.20 -0.40
N LEU A 83 -3.18 -19.09 -0.35
CA LEU A 83 -2.33 -19.51 -1.44
C LEU A 83 -2.36 -21.04 -1.58
N GLU A 84 -2.40 -21.53 -2.81
CA GLU A 84 -2.46 -22.95 -3.11
C GLU A 84 -1.09 -23.62 -3.02
N LYS A 85 -0.03 -22.88 -3.36
CA LYS A 85 1.35 -23.39 -3.34
C LYS A 85 1.91 -23.39 -1.92
N ASP A 86 2.83 -24.29 -1.63
CA ASP A 86 3.47 -24.40 -0.33
C ASP A 86 4.48 -23.28 -0.08
N TYR A 87 5.15 -22.81 -1.11
CA TYR A 87 6.09 -21.69 -1.05
C TYR A 87 6.20 -20.99 -2.40
N GLY A 88 6.74 -19.80 -2.35
CA GLY A 88 7.02 -19.02 -3.55
C GLY A 88 7.77 -17.74 -3.22
N PHE A 89 8.40 -17.18 -4.24
CA PHE A 89 9.06 -15.88 -4.16
C PHE A 89 8.80 -15.07 -5.43
N SER A 90 8.90 -13.77 -5.31
CA SER A 90 8.72 -12.81 -6.39
C SER A 90 9.73 -11.68 -6.23
N VAL A 91 10.28 -11.23 -7.34
CA VAL A 91 11.13 -10.05 -7.42
C VAL A 91 10.49 -9.08 -8.39
N SER A 92 10.37 -7.83 -7.99
CA SER A 92 9.92 -6.73 -8.84
C SER A 92 10.95 -5.63 -8.83
N TYR A 93 11.20 -5.04 -9.99
CA TYR A 93 12.03 -3.87 -10.17
C TYR A 93 11.25 -2.84 -10.97
N VAL A 94 11.12 -1.62 -10.43
CA VAL A 94 10.36 -0.54 -11.04
C VAL A 94 11.26 0.68 -11.15
N PRO A 95 11.65 1.10 -12.38
CA PRO A 95 12.26 2.42 -12.59
C PRO A 95 11.24 3.49 -12.16
N TRP A 96 11.55 4.21 -11.09
CA TRP A 96 10.65 5.22 -10.56
C TRP A 96 10.89 6.53 -11.26
N LEU A 97 9.84 7.11 -11.87
CA LEU A 97 9.92 8.32 -12.69
C LEU A 97 10.94 8.23 -13.85
N GLY A 98 11.23 7.02 -14.36
CA GLY A 98 12.30 6.77 -15.33
C GLY A 98 12.24 7.54 -16.66
N ASN A 99 11.13 8.25 -16.94
CA ASN A 99 11.05 9.19 -18.06
C ASN A 99 11.54 10.62 -17.69
N ILE A 100 11.84 10.88 -16.43
CA ILE A 100 12.22 12.19 -15.90
C ILE A 100 13.58 12.11 -15.21
N VAL A 101 13.81 11.01 -14.47
CA VAL A 101 15.01 10.76 -13.65
C VAL A 101 15.42 9.31 -13.87
N ASP A 102 16.65 9.09 -14.38
CA ASP A 102 17.08 7.77 -14.86
C ASP A 102 17.61 6.85 -13.75
N ASP A 103 17.93 7.38 -12.57
CA ASP A 103 18.64 6.68 -11.50
C ASP A 103 17.79 6.34 -10.28
N MET A 104 16.50 6.68 -10.30
CA MET A 104 15.56 6.30 -9.22
C MET A 104 14.93 4.95 -9.48
N SER A 105 14.89 4.08 -8.46
CA SER A 105 14.28 2.76 -8.60
C SER A 105 13.70 2.21 -7.29
N ILE A 106 12.67 1.37 -7.45
CA ILE A 106 12.11 0.57 -6.37
C ILE A 106 12.36 -0.90 -6.67
N SER A 107 13.02 -1.58 -5.76
CA SER A 107 13.19 -3.02 -5.76
C SER A 107 12.32 -3.66 -4.68
N TYR A 108 11.60 -4.71 -5.02
CA TYR A 108 10.72 -5.41 -4.10
C TYR A 108 10.94 -6.92 -4.20
N LEU A 109 11.22 -7.53 -3.05
CA LEU A 109 11.30 -8.97 -2.88
C LEU A 109 10.14 -9.40 -1.97
N SER A 110 9.39 -10.39 -2.40
CA SER A 110 8.33 -11.01 -1.61
C SER A 110 8.47 -12.52 -1.65
N GLY A 111 8.27 -13.15 -0.51
CA GLY A 111 8.27 -14.60 -0.39
C GLY A 111 7.26 -15.07 0.65
N PHE A 112 6.79 -16.30 0.49
CA PHE A 112 5.94 -16.94 1.46
C PHE A 112 6.27 -18.42 1.61
N TYR A 113 5.91 -18.96 2.77
CA TYR A 113 5.99 -20.37 3.10
C TYR A 113 4.76 -20.78 3.91
N LYS A 114 4.05 -21.83 3.46
CA LYS A 114 2.95 -22.42 4.21
C LYS A 114 3.52 -23.35 5.29
N LEU A 115 3.07 -23.17 6.51
CA LEU A 115 3.36 -24.09 7.61
C LEU A 115 2.46 -25.30 7.52
N ASP A 116 1.20 -25.07 7.20
CA ASP A 116 0.14 -26.06 7.03
C ASP A 116 -0.97 -25.50 6.12
N ASP A 117 -2.07 -26.21 5.98
CA ASP A 117 -3.18 -25.79 5.10
C ASP A 117 -3.89 -24.50 5.52
N ILE A 118 -3.68 -24.05 6.74
CA ILE A 118 -4.38 -22.88 7.30
C ILE A 118 -3.44 -21.75 7.71
N GLN A 119 -2.12 -21.97 7.74
CA GLN A 119 -1.15 -21.00 8.23
C GLN A 119 -0.03 -20.76 7.24
N SER A 120 0.35 -19.51 7.08
CA SER A 120 1.44 -19.11 6.20
C SER A 120 2.29 -17.99 6.82
N PHE A 121 3.58 -18.07 6.57
CA PHE A 121 4.51 -16.97 6.82
C PHE A 121 4.86 -16.27 5.52
N GLY A 122 5.09 -14.96 5.60
CA GLY A 122 5.62 -14.15 4.52
C GLY A 122 6.83 -13.35 4.96
N LEU A 123 7.71 -13.07 4.01
CA LEU A 123 8.84 -12.17 4.17
C LEU A 123 8.85 -11.20 2.99
N ASN A 124 8.94 -9.89 3.27
CA ASN A 124 9.01 -8.88 2.24
C ASN A 124 10.14 -7.92 2.52
N LEU A 125 10.80 -7.46 1.46
CA LEU A 125 11.79 -6.41 1.48
C LEU A 125 11.49 -5.43 0.35
N LYS A 126 11.40 -4.15 0.68
CA LYS A 126 11.21 -3.06 -0.27
C LYS A 126 12.36 -2.07 -0.10
N TYR A 127 13.08 -1.84 -1.18
CA TYR A 127 14.20 -0.92 -1.23
C TYR A 127 13.91 0.16 -2.24
N PHE A 128 14.05 1.41 -1.84
CA PHE A 128 13.88 2.58 -2.69
C PHE A 128 15.21 3.32 -2.78
N ASP A 129 15.77 3.37 -3.97
CA ASP A 129 16.90 4.20 -4.34
C ASP A 129 16.36 5.49 -4.96
N LEU A 130 16.70 6.62 -4.36
CA LEU A 130 16.26 7.93 -4.82
C LEU A 130 17.25 8.56 -5.80
N GLY A 131 18.30 7.81 -6.19
CA GLY A 131 19.32 8.28 -7.12
C GLY A 131 20.32 9.25 -6.48
N GLU A 132 21.12 9.91 -7.34
CA GLU A 132 22.13 10.87 -6.92
C GLU A 132 21.58 12.30 -6.92
N ILE A 133 21.68 12.98 -5.79
CA ILE A 133 21.27 14.37 -5.63
C ILE A 133 22.51 15.23 -5.46
N GLN A 134 22.74 16.14 -6.40
CA GLN A 134 23.80 17.14 -6.29
C GLN A 134 23.34 18.26 -5.35
N LEU A 135 24.04 18.40 -4.24
CA LEU A 135 23.79 19.47 -3.29
C LEU A 135 24.55 20.73 -3.69
N THR A 136 23.90 21.87 -3.58
CA THR A 136 24.48 23.18 -3.87
C THR A 136 24.21 24.14 -2.73
N ASP A 137 25.11 25.09 -2.51
CA ASP A 137 24.88 26.22 -1.62
C ASP A 137 23.95 27.27 -2.26
N ASN A 138 23.66 28.34 -1.51
CA ASN A 138 22.83 29.44 -1.98
C ASN A 138 23.43 30.23 -3.17
N GLN A 139 24.70 30.01 -3.47
CA GLN A 139 25.44 30.62 -4.58
C GLN A 139 25.58 29.66 -5.78
N GLY A 140 25.04 28.44 -5.68
CA GLY A 140 25.10 27.41 -6.71
C GLY A 140 26.43 26.61 -6.72
N LEU A 141 27.30 26.77 -5.74
CA LEU A 141 28.50 25.96 -5.63
C LEU A 141 28.16 24.55 -5.10
N SER A 142 28.80 23.55 -5.71
CA SER A 142 28.58 22.15 -5.32
C SER A 142 29.08 21.89 -3.89
N LEU A 143 28.20 21.34 -3.05
CA LEU A 143 28.49 20.86 -1.70
C LEU A 143 28.77 19.36 -1.65
N GLY A 144 28.56 18.65 -2.79
CA GLY A 144 28.76 17.22 -2.90
C GLY A 144 27.58 16.50 -3.54
N ILE A 145 27.70 15.18 -3.65
CA ILE A 145 26.66 14.29 -4.16
C ILE A 145 26.20 13.41 -3.00
N GLU A 146 24.89 13.31 -2.84
CA GLU A 146 24.23 12.45 -1.88
C GLU A 146 23.37 11.41 -2.61
N ASN A 147 23.22 10.23 -1.98
CA ASN A 147 22.41 9.14 -2.53
C ASN A 147 21.42 8.67 -1.45
N PRO A 148 20.27 9.33 -1.34
CA PRO A 148 19.24 8.98 -0.36
C PRO A 148 18.65 7.61 -0.65
N LYS A 149 18.38 6.84 0.41
CA LYS A 149 17.88 5.46 0.32
C LYS A 149 16.89 5.17 1.42
N GLU A 150 15.89 4.36 1.08
CA GLU A 150 14.89 3.91 2.04
C GLU A 150 14.72 2.40 1.93
N LEU A 151 14.53 1.75 3.08
CA LEU A 151 14.39 0.31 3.18
C LEU A 151 13.24 -0.02 4.13
N SER A 152 12.39 -0.97 3.75
CA SER A 152 11.50 -1.63 4.69
C SER A 152 11.58 -3.14 4.54
N THR A 153 11.58 -3.84 5.67
CA THR A 153 11.46 -5.30 5.71
C THR A 153 10.32 -5.68 6.64
N SER A 154 9.55 -6.69 6.27
CA SER A 154 8.42 -7.16 7.08
C SER A 154 8.33 -8.67 7.12
N ILE A 155 7.95 -9.16 8.29
CA ILE A 155 7.59 -10.55 8.53
C ILE A 155 6.08 -10.59 8.71
N THR A 156 5.42 -11.47 7.99
CA THR A 156 3.97 -11.62 7.96
C THR A 156 3.57 -12.99 8.50
N TYR A 157 2.55 -13.04 9.33
CA TYR A 157 1.83 -14.24 9.69
C TYR A 157 0.39 -14.13 9.23
N SER A 158 -0.11 -15.16 8.55
CA SER A 158 -1.48 -15.24 8.06
C SER A 158 -2.10 -16.56 8.47
N ARG A 159 -3.37 -16.51 8.90
CA ARG A 159 -4.12 -17.69 9.31
C ARG A 159 -5.54 -17.68 8.76
N ARG A 160 -5.93 -18.80 8.17
CA ARG A 160 -7.29 -19.06 7.75
C ARG A 160 -8.09 -19.55 8.97
N LEU A 161 -9.13 -18.81 9.33
CA LEU A 161 -10.00 -19.14 10.49
C LEU A 161 -11.10 -20.11 10.11
N THR A 162 -11.64 -19.95 8.90
CA THR A 162 -12.62 -20.84 8.28
C THR A 162 -12.23 -21.06 6.83
N GLU A 163 -12.97 -21.87 6.09
CA GLU A 163 -12.74 -22.04 4.63
C GLU A 163 -12.83 -20.72 3.85
N ASN A 164 -13.58 -19.75 4.38
CA ASN A 164 -13.88 -18.50 3.72
C ASN A 164 -13.17 -17.28 4.33
N ILE A 165 -12.72 -17.36 5.59
CA ILE A 165 -12.23 -16.21 6.36
C ILE A 165 -10.77 -16.40 6.74
N GLY A 166 -9.96 -15.41 6.47
CA GLY A 166 -8.57 -15.31 6.91
C GLY A 166 -8.25 -13.98 7.60
N ILE A 167 -7.29 -14.03 8.48
CA ILE A 167 -6.69 -12.87 9.15
C ILE A 167 -5.18 -12.91 8.93
N GLY A 168 -4.56 -11.75 8.98
CA GLY A 168 -3.11 -11.62 8.88
C GLY A 168 -2.58 -10.45 9.70
N SER A 169 -1.34 -10.57 10.12
CA SER A 169 -0.60 -9.50 10.76
C SER A 169 0.82 -9.49 10.24
N SER A 170 1.39 -8.30 10.07
CA SER A 170 2.79 -8.13 9.69
C SER A 170 3.49 -7.22 10.70
N PHE A 171 4.74 -7.53 10.99
CA PHE A 171 5.63 -6.65 11.72
C PHE A 171 6.67 -6.13 10.73
N ARG A 172 6.84 -4.79 10.68
CA ARG A 172 7.70 -4.11 9.71
C ARG A 172 8.74 -3.26 10.42
N TYR A 173 9.98 -3.38 9.97
CA TYR A 173 11.06 -2.46 10.26
C TYR A 173 11.23 -1.50 9.08
N ILE A 174 11.43 -0.22 9.37
CA ILE A 174 11.58 0.87 8.40
C ILE A 174 12.87 1.58 8.71
N TRP A 175 13.69 1.78 7.68
CA TRP A 175 14.90 2.58 7.73
C TRP A 175 14.90 3.57 6.57
N SER A 176 15.23 4.81 6.86
CA SER A 176 15.24 5.89 5.87
C SER A 176 16.47 6.76 6.10
N ASN A 177 17.23 6.96 5.05
CA ASN A 177 18.38 7.87 5.02
C ASN A 177 18.16 8.87 3.90
N LEU A 178 17.47 9.96 4.20
CA LEU A 178 17.16 11.05 3.25
C LEU A 178 18.19 12.18 3.33
N SER A 179 18.89 12.28 4.45
CA SER A 179 19.93 13.26 4.66
C SER A 179 21.26 12.53 4.68
N GLY A 180 22.00 12.63 3.60
CA GLY A 180 23.38 12.19 3.58
C GLY A 180 24.23 12.97 4.58
N SER A 181 25.44 12.54 4.76
CA SER A 181 26.43 13.21 5.62
C SER A 181 26.88 14.52 5.00
N ILE A 182 26.00 15.53 4.95
CA ILE A 182 26.39 16.87 4.49
C ILE A 182 27.42 17.39 5.47
N SER A 183 28.64 17.51 5.02
CA SER A 183 29.74 18.14 5.76
C SER A 183 29.34 19.58 6.13
N GLY A 184 28.89 19.78 7.37
CA GLY A 184 28.43 21.08 7.88
C GLY A 184 27.03 21.09 8.53
N TYR A 185 26.17 20.10 8.27
CA TYR A 185 24.91 19.88 9.00
C TYR A 185 25.08 18.63 9.88
N SER A 186 25.74 18.80 11.00
CA SER A 186 26.19 17.71 11.89
C SER A 186 25.07 16.91 12.57
N ASP A 187 23.81 17.32 12.45
CA ASP A 187 22.68 16.72 13.20
C ASP A 187 21.77 15.83 12.36
N ALA A 188 21.98 15.74 11.05
CA ALA A 188 21.16 14.89 10.17
C ALA A 188 21.60 13.43 10.29
N LYS A 189 20.68 12.54 10.68
CA LYS A 189 20.89 11.11 10.87
C LYS A 189 19.83 10.31 10.13
N SER A 190 20.15 9.07 9.79
CA SER A 190 19.15 8.14 9.28
C SER A 190 18.08 7.88 10.35
N GLY A 191 16.83 7.88 9.92
CA GLY A 191 15.68 7.57 10.76
C GLY A 191 15.35 6.07 10.72
N SER A 192 14.78 5.55 11.80
CA SER A 192 14.20 4.22 11.82
C SER A 192 12.91 4.17 12.64
N SER A 193 12.01 3.28 12.26
CA SER A 193 10.73 3.07 12.94
C SER A 193 10.27 1.63 12.78
N PHE A 194 9.27 1.26 13.58
CA PHE A 194 8.57 -0.01 13.48
C PHE A 194 7.08 0.23 13.25
N SER A 195 6.46 -0.68 12.51
CA SER A 195 5.01 -0.67 12.31
C SER A 195 4.42 -2.08 12.28
N VAL A 196 3.11 -2.13 12.48
CA VAL A 196 2.31 -3.34 12.38
C VAL A 196 1.24 -3.13 11.31
N ASP A 197 0.97 -4.17 10.54
CA ASP A 197 -0.14 -4.21 9.59
C ASP A 197 -1.12 -5.29 10.03
N ILE A 198 -2.43 -5.05 9.82
CA ILE A 198 -3.50 -5.98 10.15
C ILE A 198 -4.41 -6.12 8.93
N GLY A 199 -4.71 -7.35 8.53
CA GLY A 199 -5.56 -7.67 7.40
C GLY A 199 -6.68 -8.64 7.75
N PHE A 200 -7.76 -8.47 7.03
CA PHE A 200 -8.91 -9.37 6.99
C PHE A 200 -9.24 -9.68 5.53
N TYR A 201 -9.54 -10.95 5.25
CA TYR A 201 -9.94 -11.40 3.92
C TYR A 201 -11.05 -12.42 4.02
N TYR A 202 -12.08 -12.22 3.21
CA TYR A 202 -13.19 -13.15 3.00
C TYR A 202 -13.27 -13.51 1.53
N LYS A 203 -13.45 -14.81 1.23
CA LYS A 203 -13.79 -15.28 -0.11
C LYS A 203 -14.89 -16.31 -0.04
N ASN A 204 -15.73 -16.33 -1.07
CA ASN A 204 -16.76 -17.35 -1.23
C ASN A 204 -16.91 -17.72 -2.71
N ASP A 205 -16.88 -19.00 -2.99
CA ASP A 205 -17.09 -19.51 -4.33
C ASP A 205 -18.59 -19.67 -4.56
N ILE A 206 -19.08 -19.15 -5.66
CA ILE A 206 -20.51 -19.07 -6.02
C ILE A 206 -20.68 -19.47 -7.48
N THR A 207 -21.91 -19.73 -7.89
CA THR A 207 -22.23 -19.98 -9.30
C THR A 207 -23.14 -18.86 -9.84
N ILE A 208 -22.72 -18.21 -10.91
CA ILE A 208 -23.48 -17.15 -11.59
C ILE A 208 -23.79 -17.61 -13.00
N ASN A 209 -25.07 -17.74 -13.34
CA ASN A 209 -25.54 -18.18 -14.65
C ASN A 209 -24.89 -19.51 -15.12
N GLY A 210 -24.69 -20.47 -14.18
CA GLY A 210 -24.07 -21.76 -14.49
C GLY A 210 -22.55 -21.73 -14.68
N LYS A 211 -21.90 -20.60 -14.38
CA LYS A 211 -20.45 -20.46 -14.40
C LYS A 211 -19.93 -20.25 -12.98
N ASP A 212 -18.77 -20.82 -12.71
CA ASP A 212 -18.10 -20.62 -11.43
C ASP A 212 -17.62 -19.18 -11.31
N ALA A 213 -17.76 -18.64 -10.11
CA ALA A 213 -17.32 -17.31 -9.76
C ALA A 213 -16.87 -17.26 -8.28
N THR A 214 -15.99 -16.36 -7.96
CA THR A 214 -15.53 -16.10 -6.60
C THR A 214 -15.81 -14.65 -6.24
N ILE A 215 -16.56 -14.43 -5.17
CA ILE A 215 -16.71 -13.11 -4.56
C ILE A 215 -15.76 -12.98 -3.37
N SER A 216 -15.11 -11.83 -3.25
CA SER A 216 -14.17 -11.60 -2.16
C SER A 216 -14.33 -10.20 -1.58
N PHE A 217 -14.07 -10.09 -0.28
CA PHE A 217 -14.00 -8.82 0.46
C PHE A 217 -12.70 -8.79 1.25
N GLY A 218 -12.08 -7.62 1.30
CA GLY A 218 -10.85 -7.41 2.03
C GLY A 218 -10.83 -6.10 2.80
N SER A 219 -10.13 -6.11 3.93
CA SER A 219 -9.79 -4.90 4.68
C SER A 219 -8.35 -5.01 5.17
N HIS A 220 -7.60 -3.93 5.07
CA HIS A 220 -6.21 -3.90 5.47
C HIS A 220 -5.86 -2.52 6.05
N ILE A 221 -5.29 -2.53 7.24
CA ILE A 221 -4.70 -1.34 7.86
C ILE A 221 -3.20 -1.58 7.89
N SER A 222 -2.44 -0.70 7.24
CA SER A 222 -0.98 -0.81 7.20
C SER A 222 -0.30 0.39 7.83
N ASN A 223 0.95 0.16 8.26
CA ASN A 223 1.83 1.16 8.84
C ASN A 223 1.31 1.74 10.16
N ILE A 224 0.65 0.95 11.00
CA ILE A 224 0.31 1.35 12.38
C ILE A 224 1.61 1.30 13.19
N GLY A 225 2.20 2.46 13.48
CA GLY A 225 3.53 2.44 14.11
C GLY A 225 3.98 3.75 14.72
N GLY A 226 5.21 3.73 15.17
CA GLY A 226 5.87 4.87 15.80
C GLY A 226 6.20 5.98 14.80
N LYS A 227 6.47 7.16 15.33
CA LYS A 227 7.02 8.28 14.55
C LYS A 227 8.48 8.01 14.20
N ILE A 228 8.98 8.65 13.16
CA ILE A 228 10.38 8.61 12.74
C ILE A 228 11.02 10.00 12.92
N THR A 229 12.31 10.05 13.17
CA THR A 229 13.07 11.30 13.23
C THR A 229 14.39 11.17 12.47
N TYR A 230 14.80 12.25 11.83
CA TYR A 230 16.05 12.36 11.07
C TYR A 230 17.11 13.26 11.76
N GLY A 231 16.92 13.56 13.02
CA GLY A 231 17.82 14.45 13.75
C GLY A 231 17.53 14.51 15.23
N SER A 232 17.27 15.71 15.74
CA SER A 232 16.93 15.88 17.15
C SER A 232 15.55 15.29 17.47
N VAL A 233 15.39 14.76 18.66
CA VAL A 233 14.15 14.11 19.15
C VAL A 233 12.93 15.04 19.16
N SER A 234 13.14 16.34 18.99
CA SER A 234 12.07 17.35 18.93
C SER A 234 11.25 17.33 17.63
N ASN A 235 11.79 16.77 16.54
CA ASN A 235 11.13 16.74 15.23
C ASN A 235 10.79 15.29 14.87
N LEU A 236 9.61 14.86 15.30
CA LEU A 236 9.09 13.51 15.07
C LEU A 236 7.98 13.56 14.00
N ASP A 237 8.20 12.90 12.88
CA ASP A 237 7.25 12.81 11.78
C ASP A 237 6.44 11.51 11.84
N PHE A 238 5.16 11.59 11.47
CA PHE A 238 4.31 10.40 11.39
C PHE A 238 4.66 9.57 10.17
N ILE A 239 4.60 8.24 10.31
CA ILE A 239 4.60 7.33 9.16
C ILE A 239 3.19 7.27 8.55
N PRO A 240 3.05 6.98 7.24
CA PRO A 240 1.78 7.05 6.54
C PRO A 240 0.89 5.84 6.86
N ILE A 241 0.01 5.98 7.86
CA ILE A 241 -1.01 4.95 8.13
C ILE A 241 -2.00 4.93 6.97
N ASN A 242 -2.29 3.73 6.46
CA ASN A 242 -3.14 3.53 5.31
C ASN A 242 -4.22 2.49 5.64
N PHE A 243 -5.48 2.85 5.43
CA PHE A 243 -6.63 1.95 5.54
C PHE A 243 -7.22 1.70 4.16
N ARG A 244 -7.31 0.42 3.79
CA ARG A 244 -7.91 -0.03 2.54
C ARG A 244 -9.06 -0.99 2.83
N VAL A 245 -10.15 -0.84 2.09
CA VAL A 245 -11.27 -1.78 2.08
C VAL A 245 -11.72 -1.97 0.64
N GLY A 246 -12.05 -3.18 0.25
CA GLY A 246 -12.46 -3.44 -1.12
C GLY A 246 -13.19 -4.74 -1.30
N SER A 247 -13.64 -4.93 -2.53
CA SER A 247 -14.35 -6.11 -2.98
C SER A 247 -13.86 -6.54 -4.36
N SER A 248 -13.98 -7.82 -4.67
CA SER A 248 -13.75 -8.31 -6.02
C SER A 248 -14.73 -9.41 -6.39
N LEU A 249 -15.00 -9.49 -7.68
CA LEU A 249 -15.76 -10.56 -8.32
C LEU A 249 -14.91 -11.13 -9.45
N LYS A 250 -14.49 -12.37 -9.30
CA LYS A 250 -13.82 -13.13 -10.36
C LYS A 250 -14.80 -14.14 -10.94
N THR A 251 -15.01 -14.11 -12.25
CA THR A 251 -15.85 -15.07 -12.97
C THR A 251 -15.03 -15.82 -14.03
N TYR A 252 -15.24 -17.11 -14.15
CA TYR A 252 -14.60 -17.95 -15.14
C TYR A 252 -15.46 -17.97 -16.39
N LEU A 253 -14.95 -17.42 -17.49
CA LEU A 253 -15.66 -17.38 -18.78
C LEU A 253 -15.61 -18.73 -19.46
N ASP A 254 -14.45 -19.37 -19.41
CA ASP A 254 -14.14 -20.73 -19.88
C ASP A 254 -12.96 -21.31 -19.09
N GLN A 255 -12.46 -22.48 -19.54
CA GLN A 255 -11.36 -23.19 -18.87
C GLN A 255 -10.06 -22.37 -18.80
N TYR A 256 -9.83 -21.43 -19.71
CA TYR A 256 -8.60 -20.65 -19.83
C TYR A 256 -8.74 -19.19 -19.48
N ASN A 257 -9.97 -18.67 -19.53
CA ASN A 257 -10.25 -17.25 -19.39
C ASN A 257 -11.06 -16.93 -18.15
N SER A 258 -10.62 -15.95 -17.40
CA SER A 258 -11.36 -15.40 -16.27
C SER A 258 -11.37 -13.87 -16.33
N LEU A 259 -12.45 -13.27 -15.84
CA LEU A 259 -12.60 -11.82 -15.73
C LEU A 259 -12.72 -11.46 -14.25
N THR A 260 -11.95 -10.46 -13.83
CA THR A 260 -11.99 -9.96 -12.45
C THR A 260 -12.40 -8.49 -12.47
N PHE A 261 -13.47 -8.17 -11.74
CA PHE A 261 -13.82 -6.81 -11.37
C PHE A 261 -13.41 -6.60 -9.92
N ALA A 262 -12.68 -5.52 -9.65
CA ALA A 262 -12.25 -5.19 -8.30
C ALA A 262 -12.41 -3.70 -8.03
N LEU A 263 -12.74 -3.37 -6.79
CA LEU A 263 -12.90 -2.01 -6.31
C LEU A 263 -12.28 -1.90 -4.92
N ASP A 264 -11.33 -0.98 -4.77
CA ASP A 264 -10.75 -0.64 -3.49
C ASP A 264 -11.06 0.82 -3.14
N SER A 265 -11.36 1.06 -1.88
CA SER A 265 -11.46 2.38 -1.28
C SER A 265 -10.30 2.56 -0.31
N VAL A 266 -9.60 3.67 -0.43
CA VAL A 266 -8.39 3.95 0.34
C VAL A 266 -8.58 5.24 1.13
N SER A 267 -8.25 5.19 2.41
CA SER A 267 -8.21 6.35 3.29
C SER A 267 -6.82 6.47 3.92
N TYR A 268 -6.19 7.58 3.68
CA TYR A 268 -4.96 7.95 4.38
C TYR A 268 -5.37 8.75 5.62
N THR A 269 -5.09 8.21 6.80
CA THR A 269 -5.36 8.95 8.02
C THR A 269 -4.28 10.00 8.21
N HIS A 270 -4.61 11.23 7.84
CA HIS A 270 -3.91 12.39 8.37
C HIS A 270 -4.39 12.59 9.80
N LEU A 271 -3.67 12.04 10.77
CA LEU A 271 -3.92 12.33 12.16
C LEU A 271 -3.72 13.85 12.34
N ARG A 272 -4.79 14.56 12.61
CA ARG A 272 -4.68 15.93 13.12
C ARG A 272 -3.86 15.83 14.41
N ALA A 273 -2.72 16.48 14.45
CA ALA A 273 -2.06 16.76 15.71
C ALA A 273 -3.03 17.63 16.52
N HIS A 274 -3.72 17.02 17.49
CA HIS A 274 -4.33 17.79 18.56
C HIS A 274 -3.14 18.31 19.37
N GLU A 275 -2.91 19.60 19.23
CA GLU A 275 -2.11 20.36 20.19
C GLU A 275 -2.85 20.25 21.54
N THR A 276 -2.28 19.49 22.45
CA THR A 276 -2.55 19.58 23.89
C THR A 276 -1.50 20.48 24.50
#